data_89661b1a2bd4372c92367f51bf4167a1
#
_entry.id   89661b1a2bd4372c92367f51bf4167a1
#
_cell.length_a   1.000
_cell.length_b   1.000
_cell.length_c   1.000
_cell.angle_alpha   90.00
_cell.angle_beta   90.00
_cell.angle_gamma   90.00
#
_symmetry.space_group_name_H-M   'P 1'
#
loop_
_entity.id
_entity.type
_entity.pdbx_description
1 polymer ?
#
loop_
_entity_poly.entity_id
_entity_poly.type
_entity_poly.pdbx_seq_one_letter_code
_entity_poly.pdbx_strand_id
1 'polypeptide(L)'
;MITLSNSIHLYARPDTKERLLEFFTSMLGLEAVASADAVGSPEPMYSFTFANGASLSVEFTQDALSSQQAQRGAWLELRSDDAVGLQQKVQAFGLKRVVHPYTPFFYVQAPGGQVFRIVASKEK
;
A
#
# COMPACT_ATOMS: atom_id res chain seq x y z
N MET A 1 -18.54 21.11 -8.93
CA MET A 1 -18.33 20.11 -7.85
C MET A 1 -17.04 19.36 -8.08
N ILE A 2 -16.26 19.18 -7.04
CA ILE A 2 -14.99 18.45 -7.13
C ILE A 2 -15.08 17.21 -6.25
N THR A 3 -14.60 16.08 -6.75
CA THR A 3 -14.56 14.82 -5.99
C THR A 3 -13.16 14.27 -5.99
N LEU A 4 -12.84 13.44 -4.98
CA LEU A 4 -11.59 12.70 -4.94
C LEU A 4 -11.86 11.29 -5.46
N SER A 5 -11.18 10.91 -6.55
CA SER A 5 -11.33 9.60 -7.17
C SER A 5 -10.74 8.50 -6.28
N ASN A 6 -11.17 7.26 -6.51
CA ASN A 6 -10.65 6.07 -5.84
C ASN A 6 -9.51 5.42 -6.63
N SER A 7 -8.74 6.23 -7.34
CA SER A 7 -7.56 5.79 -8.09
C SER A 7 -6.32 6.38 -7.42
N ILE A 8 -5.37 5.53 -7.07
CA ILE A 8 -4.19 5.92 -6.31
C ILE A 8 -2.95 5.45 -7.05
N HIS A 9 -1.94 6.31 -7.13
CA HIS A 9 -0.65 5.96 -7.72
C HIS A 9 0.44 6.16 -6.69
N LEU A 10 1.21 5.10 -6.42
CA LEU A 10 2.29 5.11 -5.46
C LEU A 10 3.64 5.02 -6.16
N TYR A 11 4.65 5.62 -5.54
CA TYR A 11 6.03 5.50 -5.97
C TYR A 11 6.81 4.73 -4.92
N ALA A 12 7.66 3.82 -5.36
CA ALA A 12 8.51 3.03 -4.47
C ALA A 12 9.88 2.83 -5.11
N ARG A 13 10.90 2.64 -4.30
CA ARG A 13 12.24 2.41 -4.81
C ARG A 13 12.36 0.99 -5.37
N PRO A 14 13.14 0.79 -6.43
CA PRO A 14 13.25 -0.53 -7.08
C PRO A 14 13.70 -1.65 -6.15
N ASP A 15 14.52 -1.37 -5.15
CA ASP A 15 15.00 -2.38 -4.22
C ASP A 15 13.92 -2.90 -3.26
N THR A 16 12.75 -2.25 -3.22
CA THR A 16 11.62 -2.70 -2.40
C THR A 16 10.61 -3.53 -3.19
N LYS A 17 10.84 -3.70 -4.49
CA LYS A 17 9.85 -4.27 -5.41
C LYS A 17 9.35 -5.63 -4.98
N GLU A 18 10.25 -6.56 -4.70
CA GLU A 18 9.87 -7.94 -4.39
C GLU A 18 8.98 -8.01 -3.15
N ARG A 19 9.38 -7.33 -2.07
CA ARG A 19 8.61 -7.33 -0.84
C ARG A 19 7.28 -6.59 -0.98
N LEU A 20 7.28 -5.48 -1.71
CA LEU A 20 6.05 -4.71 -1.90
C LEU A 20 5.02 -5.50 -2.72
N LEU A 21 5.45 -6.17 -3.79
CA LEU A 21 4.56 -7.02 -4.57
C LEU A 21 4.04 -8.18 -3.72
N GLU A 22 4.88 -8.77 -2.89
CA GLU A 22 4.47 -9.83 -1.97
C GLU A 22 3.42 -9.33 -0.98
N PHE A 23 3.57 -8.10 -0.49
CA PHE A 23 2.59 -7.50 0.40
C PHE A 23 1.21 -7.42 -0.26
N PHE A 24 1.14 -6.89 -1.48
CA PHE A 24 -0.14 -6.76 -2.16
C PHE A 24 -0.73 -8.10 -2.58
N THR A 25 0.08 -9.05 -3.00
CA THR A 25 -0.42 -10.35 -3.49
C THR A 25 -0.66 -11.34 -2.36
N SER A 26 0.37 -11.65 -1.57
CA SER A 26 0.26 -12.68 -0.54
C SER A 26 -0.47 -12.20 0.70
N MET A 27 -0.22 -10.96 1.13
CA MET A 27 -0.85 -10.44 2.34
C MET A 27 -2.26 -9.95 2.08
N LEU A 28 -2.48 -9.18 1.02
CA LEU A 28 -3.79 -8.59 0.73
C LEU A 28 -4.63 -9.43 -0.23
N GLY A 29 -4.05 -10.45 -0.86
CA GLY A 29 -4.79 -11.35 -1.73
C GLY A 29 -5.16 -10.75 -3.08
N LEU A 30 -4.42 -9.74 -3.54
CA LEU A 30 -4.70 -9.07 -4.80
C LEU A 30 -3.90 -9.69 -5.94
N GLU A 31 -4.40 -9.51 -7.17
CA GLU A 31 -3.69 -9.93 -8.36
C GLU A 31 -2.87 -8.76 -8.90
N ALA A 32 -1.60 -9.01 -9.16
CA ALA A 32 -0.71 -8.00 -9.74
C ALA A 32 -0.81 -8.04 -11.26
N VAL A 33 -1.07 -6.89 -11.87
CA VAL A 33 -1.13 -6.75 -13.32
C VAL A 33 0.00 -5.83 -13.75
N ALA A 34 0.97 -6.39 -14.47
CA ALA A 34 2.12 -5.63 -14.95
C ALA A 34 1.78 -4.93 -16.25
N SER A 35 2.17 -3.67 -16.38
CA SER A 35 2.04 -2.89 -17.60
C SER A 35 3.44 -2.62 -18.16
N ALA A 36 3.70 -3.11 -19.35
CA ALA A 36 5.01 -2.92 -20.01
C ALA A 36 5.15 -1.56 -20.67
N ASP A 37 4.09 -0.76 -20.69
CA ASP A 37 4.02 0.45 -21.51
C ASP A 37 4.37 1.74 -20.77
N ALA A 38 5.05 1.65 -19.63
CA ALA A 38 5.47 2.84 -18.92
C ALA A 38 6.58 3.55 -19.72
N VAL A 39 6.22 4.61 -20.41
CA VAL A 39 7.15 5.38 -21.24
C VAL A 39 8.24 5.97 -20.36
N GLY A 40 9.50 5.67 -20.69
CA GLY A 40 10.65 6.21 -19.97
C GLY A 40 11.01 5.50 -18.68
N SER A 41 10.30 4.42 -18.32
CA SER A 41 10.63 3.64 -17.12
C SER A 41 11.25 2.30 -17.53
N PRO A 42 12.38 1.90 -16.92
CA PRO A 42 12.96 0.58 -17.16
C PRO A 42 12.19 -0.55 -16.50
N GLU A 43 11.27 -0.22 -15.57
CA GLU A 43 10.48 -1.19 -14.83
C GLU A 43 9.01 -1.09 -15.23
N PRO A 44 8.29 -2.23 -15.31
CA PRO A 44 6.86 -2.16 -15.55
C PRO A 44 6.14 -1.55 -14.34
N MET A 45 5.00 -0.93 -14.61
CA MET A 45 4.08 -0.48 -13.58
C MET A 45 3.20 -1.65 -13.18
N TYR A 46 2.87 -1.75 -11.90
CA TYR A 46 1.98 -2.80 -11.40
C TYR A 46 0.69 -2.18 -10.89
N SER A 47 -0.43 -2.81 -11.25
CA SER A 47 -1.75 -2.33 -10.87
C SER A 47 -2.49 -3.39 -10.07
N PHE A 48 -3.32 -2.95 -9.14
CA PHE A 48 -4.12 -3.81 -8.27
C PHE A 48 -5.52 -3.24 -8.19
N THR A 49 -6.53 -4.11 -8.27
CA THR A 49 -7.93 -3.71 -8.13
C THR A 49 -8.51 -4.35 -6.88
N PHE A 50 -9.10 -3.53 -6.03
CA PHE A 50 -9.73 -3.98 -4.79
C PHE A 50 -11.18 -4.38 -5.02
N ALA A 51 -11.76 -5.11 -4.06
CA ALA A 51 -13.12 -5.63 -4.20
C ALA A 51 -14.17 -4.54 -4.42
N ASN A 52 -13.95 -3.35 -3.89
CA ASN A 52 -14.87 -2.22 -4.04
C ASN A 52 -14.63 -1.41 -5.32
N GLY A 53 -13.73 -1.86 -6.19
CA GLY A 53 -13.42 -1.17 -7.44
C GLY A 53 -12.34 -0.12 -7.35
N ALA A 54 -11.83 0.16 -6.15
CA ALA A 54 -10.69 1.06 -6.02
C ALA A 54 -9.48 0.47 -6.71
N SER A 55 -8.66 1.30 -7.35
CA SER A 55 -7.46 0.85 -8.02
C SER A 55 -6.23 1.54 -7.46
N LEU A 56 -5.14 0.79 -7.39
CA LEU A 56 -3.87 1.28 -6.90
C LEU A 56 -2.79 0.80 -7.85
N SER A 57 -1.93 1.72 -8.29
CA SER A 57 -0.79 1.36 -9.13
C SER A 57 0.50 1.76 -8.44
N VAL A 58 1.56 1.03 -8.74
CA VAL A 58 2.89 1.28 -8.17
C VAL A 58 3.90 1.43 -9.29
N GLU A 59 4.64 2.51 -9.23
CA GLU A 59 5.75 2.78 -10.13
C GLU A 59 7.05 2.69 -9.34
N PHE A 60 8.00 1.88 -9.81
CA PHE A 60 9.29 1.74 -9.14
C PHE A 60 10.29 2.69 -9.76
N THR A 61 10.84 3.58 -8.93
CA THR A 61 11.76 4.62 -9.39
C THR A 61 12.76 4.99 -8.28
N GLN A 62 13.98 5.29 -8.69
CA GLN A 62 15.01 5.75 -7.74
C GLN A 62 14.66 7.10 -7.11
N ASP A 63 13.76 7.85 -7.73
CA ASP A 63 13.35 9.16 -7.22
C ASP A 63 12.30 9.08 -6.12
N ALA A 64 11.81 7.88 -5.81
CA ALA A 64 10.82 7.70 -4.76
C ALA A 64 11.40 8.03 -3.38
N LEU A 65 10.52 8.42 -2.47
CA LEU A 65 10.92 8.68 -1.10
C LEU A 65 11.46 7.40 -0.45
N SER A 66 12.42 7.56 0.47
CA SER A 66 12.84 6.45 1.33
C SER A 66 11.71 6.08 2.27
N SER A 67 11.80 4.91 2.90
CA SER A 67 10.80 4.48 3.88
C SER A 67 10.67 5.48 5.02
N GLN A 68 11.78 6.02 5.49
CA GLN A 68 11.76 7.00 6.57
C GLN A 68 11.06 8.29 6.14
N GLN A 69 11.32 8.76 4.93
CA GLN A 69 10.68 9.98 4.41
C GLN A 69 9.18 9.78 4.19
N ALA A 70 8.79 8.60 3.71
CA ALA A 70 7.39 8.31 3.40
C ALA A 70 6.53 8.11 4.65
N GLN A 71 7.13 7.87 5.80
CA GLN A 71 6.40 7.54 7.03
C GLN A 71 5.41 8.61 7.45
N ARG A 72 5.68 9.86 7.12
CA ARG A 72 4.80 11.00 7.46
C ARG A 72 4.24 11.68 6.22
N GLY A 73 4.36 11.05 5.05
CA GLY A 73 3.85 11.65 3.82
C GLY A 73 2.34 11.57 3.72
N ALA A 74 1.80 10.40 3.93
CA ALA A 74 0.35 10.15 3.83
C ALA A 74 0.06 8.76 4.37
N TRP A 75 -1.20 8.50 4.64
CA TRP A 75 -1.64 7.12 4.90
C TRP A 75 -2.88 6.83 4.08
N LEU A 76 -3.06 5.55 3.79
CA LEU A 76 -4.20 5.03 3.05
C LEU A 76 -4.95 4.08 3.97
N GLU A 77 -6.27 4.00 3.81
CA GLU A 77 -7.07 3.12 4.65
C GLU A 77 -7.43 1.84 3.92
N LEU A 78 -7.11 0.71 4.56
CA LEU A 78 -7.53 -0.62 4.12
C LEU A 78 -8.64 -1.09 5.04
N ARG A 79 -9.76 -1.51 4.47
CA ARG A 79 -10.87 -2.07 5.21
C ARG A 79 -10.94 -3.56 4.99
N SER A 80 -11.16 -4.32 6.05
CA SER A 80 -11.20 -5.78 5.98
C SER A 80 -12.32 -6.33 6.85
N ASP A 81 -12.97 -7.38 6.38
CA ASP A 81 -13.95 -8.10 7.18
C ASP A 81 -13.28 -8.80 8.37
N ASP A 82 -11.98 -9.03 8.28
CA ASP A 82 -11.19 -9.60 9.37
C ASP A 82 -9.98 -8.69 9.61
N ALA A 83 -10.24 -7.51 10.15
CA ALA A 83 -9.19 -6.52 10.37
C ALA A 83 -8.14 -7.05 11.36
N VAL A 84 -8.56 -7.73 12.43
CA VAL A 84 -7.63 -8.25 13.43
C VAL A 84 -6.72 -9.31 12.80
N GLY A 85 -7.29 -10.22 12.02
CA GLY A 85 -6.50 -11.24 11.32
C GLY A 85 -5.51 -10.63 10.35
N LEU A 86 -5.94 -9.62 9.59
CA LEU A 86 -5.04 -8.93 8.67
C LEU A 86 -3.91 -8.20 9.41
N GLN A 87 -4.23 -7.54 10.52
CA GLN A 87 -3.22 -6.87 11.34
C GLN A 87 -2.16 -7.86 11.83
N GLN A 88 -2.60 -9.02 12.32
CA GLN A 88 -1.69 -10.06 12.76
C GLN A 88 -0.84 -10.62 11.63
N LYS A 89 -1.45 -10.80 10.46
CA LYS A 89 -0.77 -11.34 9.28
C LYS A 89 0.34 -10.41 8.80
N VAL A 90 0.07 -9.11 8.73
CA VAL A 90 1.09 -8.16 8.27
C VAL A 90 2.22 -7.99 9.30
N GLN A 91 1.91 -8.10 10.58
CA GLN A 91 2.96 -8.08 11.60
C GLN A 91 3.84 -9.33 11.54
N ALA A 92 3.24 -10.50 11.30
CA ALA A 92 3.98 -11.74 11.11
C ALA A 92 4.85 -11.70 9.85
N PHE A 93 4.41 -10.97 8.83
CA PHE A 93 5.19 -10.73 7.61
C PHE A 93 6.42 -9.87 7.88
N GLY A 94 6.46 -9.18 9.02
CA GLY A 94 7.61 -8.38 9.43
C GLY A 94 7.45 -6.88 9.22
N LEU A 95 6.24 -6.42 8.94
CA LEU A 95 6.03 -4.99 8.75
C LEU A 95 6.04 -4.23 10.07
N LYS A 96 6.59 -3.03 10.01
CA LYS A 96 6.72 -2.18 11.19
C LYS A 96 5.42 -1.44 11.46
N ARG A 97 4.96 -1.52 12.70
CA ARG A 97 3.82 -0.73 13.12
C ARG A 97 4.24 0.73 13.34
N VAL A 98 3.44 1.65 12.81
CA VAL A 98 3.69 3.09 12.96
C VAL A 98 2.81 3.62 14.06
N VAL A 99 3.43 4.29 15.04
CA VAL A 99 2.68 4.92 16.13
C VAL A 99 2.30 6.33 15.72
N HIS A 100 0.99 6.60 15.72
CA HIS A 100 0.47 7.91 15.39
C HIS A 100 0.04 8.63 16.68
N PRO A 101 0.51 9.86 16.93
CA PRO A 101 0.32 10.51 18.23
C PRO A 101 -1.13 10.84 18.58
N TYR A 102 -2.01 10.93 17.59
CA TYR A 102 -3.38 11.40 17.83
C TYR A 102 -4.44 10.32 17.76
N THR A 103 -4.05 9.05 17.57
CA THR A 103 -5.04 8.01 17.32
C THR A 103 -4.55 6.65 17.80
N PRO A 104 -5.45 5.83 18.38
CA PRO A 104 -5.12 4.47 18.78
C PRO A 104 -5.20 3.47 17.61
N PHE A 105 -5.48 3.94 16.40
CA PHE A 105 -5.69 3.04 15.27
C PHE A 105 -4.40 2.34 14.84
N PHE A 106 -4.59 1.26 14.10
CA PHE A 106 -3.49 0.42 13.64
C PHE A 106 -2.94 0.95 12.32
N TYR A 107 -1.71 1.47 12.36
CA TYR A 107 -0.98 1.89 11.17
C TYR A 107 0.23 0.98 10.97
N VAL A 108 0.50 0.59 9.74
CA VAL A 108 1.65 -0.24 9.38
C VAL A 108 2.33 0.34 8.15
N GLN A 109 3.64 0.22 8.13
CA GLN A 109 4.41 0.69 6.97
C GLN A 109 4.69 -0.49 6.05
N ALA A 110 4.21 -0.40 4.82
CA ALA A 110 4.43 -1.43 3.81
C ALA A 110 5.86 -1.37 3.28
N PRO A 111 6.35 -2.46 2.67
CA PRO A 111 7.59 -2.39 1.91
C PRO A 111 7.43 -1.31 0.84
N GLY A 112 8.44 -0.48 0.66
CA GLY A 112 8.32 0.68 -0.22
C GLY A 112 8.01 1.97 0.50
N GLY A 113 7.54 1.89 1.76
CA GLY A 113 7.42 3.05 2.62
C GLY A 113 6.01 3.55 2.87
N GLN A 114 5.01 3.12 2.10
CA GLN A 114 3.65 3.60 2.24
C GLN A 114 3.06 3.18 3.57
N VAL A 115 2.29 4.06 4.19
CA VAL A 115 1.62 3.78 5.46
C VAL A 115 0.17 3.43 5.18
N PHE A 116 -0.29 2.34 5.77
CA PHE A 116 -1.68 1.90 5.68
C PHE A 116 -2.28 1.81 7.06
N ARG A 117 -3.51 2.31 7.18
CA ARG A 117 -4.34 2.11 8.36
C ARG A 117 -5.28 0.93 8.08
N ILE A 118 -5.32 -0.05 8.97
CA ILE A 118 -6.15 -1.23 8.79
C ILE A 118 -7.31 -1.18 9.76
N VAL A 119 -8.53 -1.13 9.21
CA VAL A 119 -9.77 -1.02 10.00
C VAL A 119 -10.79 -2.05 9.56
N ALA A 120 -11.79 -2.26 10.40
CA ALA A 120 -12.89 -3.16 10.09
C ALA A 120 -13.79 -2.56 9.01
N SER A 121 -14.24 -3.40 8.08
CA SER A 121 -15.07 -2.94 6.96
C SER A 121 -16.43 -2.39 7.41
N LYS A 122 -16.92 -2.80 8.57
CA LYS A 122 -18.21 -2.35 9.12
C LYS A 122 -18.09 -1.21 10.10
N GLU A 123 -16.93 -0.64 10.24
CA GLU A 123 -16.72 0.49 11.13
C GLU A 123 -17.42 1.73 10.57
N LYS A 124 -18.15 2.39 11.41
CA LYS A 124 -18.88 3.61 11.04
C LYS A 124 -18.11 4.85 11.43
#